data_42d2db131ea93d849720400320a72446
#
_entry.id   42d2db131ea93d849720400320a72446
#
_cell.length_a   1.000
_cell.length_b   1.000
_cell.length_c   1.000
_cell.angle_alpha   90.00
_cell.angle_beta   90.00
_cell.angle_gamma   90.00
#
_symmetry.space_group_name_H-M   'P 1'
#
loop_
_entity.id
_entity.type
_entity.pdbx_description
1 polymer ?
#
loop_
_entity_poly.entity_id
_entity_poly.type
_entity_poly.pdbx_seq_one_letter_code
_entity_poly.pdbx_strand_id
1 'polypeptide(L)'
;MTDAVFERHPGGKGANQAVAAARLGADVKLIGCVGNDAFADEALAGLVESGAALDVRRGDAPTGVALIFVDGRGDTEIVVAPGANAALGPADVEIDPEDAVLCQMEVPGATVAAAARQAQGFFCLNAAPARSVPPEALSRADLVVVNRFEWEALDRRRVGLVALTLGAAGAVLLRRGREVARAAPPRVTALDGTAAGDAFCAALVVSLLEQRSHEEALARACAAGAIAASRPGAQPSLPTAAEVDAILAA
;
A
#
# COMPACT_ATOMS: atom_id res chain seq x y z
N MET A 1 12.67 15.34 30.43
CA MET A 1 12.92 15.66 29.00
C MET A 1 13.72 14.49 28.43
N THR A 2 13.32 13.98 27.30
CA THR A 2 14.04 12.89 26.62
C THR A 2 14.51 13.46 25.29
N ASP A 3 15.79 13.34 24.99
CA ASP A 3 16.33 13.75 23.70
C ASP A 3 15.88 12.73 22.64
N ALA A 4 15.45 13.24 21.48
CA ALA A 4 15.02 12.42 20.35
C ALA A 4 15.64 12.95 19.04
N VAL A 5 15.90 12.05 18.11
CA VAL A 5 16.27 12.41 16.73
C VAL A 5 14.97 12.53 15.93
N PHE A 6 14.85 13.61 15.15
CA PHE A 6 13.72 13.82 14.25
C PHE A 6 14.17 13.67 12.81
N GLU A 7 13.56 12.74 12.11
CA GLU A 7 13.78 12.52 10.68
C GLU A 7 12.45 12.65 9.92
N ARG A 8 12.52 13.08 8.67
CA ARG A 8 11.36 13.20 7.79
C ARG A 8 11.54 12.28 6.60
N HIS A 9 10.51 11.55 6.28
CA HIS A 9 10.47 10.66 5.13
C HIS A 9 9.18 10.84 4.34
N PRO A 10 9.21 10.88 3.00
CA PRO A 10 7.99 10.79 2.21
C PRO A 10 7.32 9.45 2.47
N GLY A 11 5.99 9.48 2.62
CA GLY A 11 5.22 8.30 3.01
C GLY A 11 3.74 8.41 2.64
N GLY A 12 2.92 7.64 3.35
CA GLY A 12 1.52 7.42 3.05
C GLY A 12 1.33 6.20 2.15
N LYS A 13 0.37 5.32 2.52
CA LYS A 13 0.20 4.02 1.85
C LYS A 13 -0.02 4.15 0.35
N GLY A 14 -0.86 5.09 -0.09
CA GLY A 14 -1.11 5.32 -1.51
C GLY A 14 0.15 5.70 -2.27
N ALA A 15 0.92 6.67 -1.75
CA ALA A 15 2.18 7.11 -2.35
C ALA A 15 3.23 5.99 -2.35
N ASN A 16 3.40 5.27 -1.23
CA ASN A 16 4.34 4.15 -1.14
C ASN A 16 4.00 3.05 -2.15
N GLN A 17 2.73 2.66 -2.25
CA GLN A 17 2.27 1.62 -3.18
C GLN A 17 2.42 2.06 -4.64
N ALA A 18 2.18 3.34 -4.94
CA ALA A 18 2.38 3.90 -6.27
C ALA A 18 3.86 3.89 -6.67
N VAL A 19 4.77 4.36 -5.80
CA VAL A 19 6.23 4.30 -6.03
C VAL A 19 6.69 2.85 -6.19
N ALA A 20 6.21 1.93 -5.34
CA ALA A 20 6.57 0.52 -5.43
C ALA A 20 6.11 -0.09 -6.76
N ALA A 21 4.87 0.16 -7.18
CA ALA A 21 4.34 -0.36 -8.44
C ALA A 21 5.12 0.18 -9.66
N ALA A 22 5.44 1.48 -9.67
CA ALA A 22 6.26 2.08 -10.73
C ALA A 22 7.67 1.48 -10.79
N ARG A 23 8.34 1.28 -9.64
CA ARG A 23 9.66 0.61 -9.58
C ARG A 23 9.62 -0.86 -10.02
N LEU A 24 8.44 -1.47 -9.94
CA LEU A 24 8.20 -2.84 -10.43
C LEU A 24 7.80 -2.88 -11.92
N GLY A 25 7.77 -1.72 -12.60
CA GLY A 25 7.56 -1.61 -14.03
C GLY A 25 6.12 -1.33 -14.47
N ALA A 26 5.20 -1.05 -13.56
CA ALA A 26 3.85 -0.65 -13.90
C ALA A 26 3.80 0.83 -14.35
N ASP A 27 2.90 1.13 -15.29
CA ASP A 27 2.46 2.49 -15.56
C ASP A 27 1.46 2.92 -14.47
N VAL A 28 1.78 3.98 -13.73
CA VAL A 28 1.06 4.35 -12.51
C VAL A 28 0.58 5.80 -12.56
N LYS A 29 -0.70 6.00 -12.21
CA LYS A 29 -1.29 7.31 -11.92
C LYS A 29 -1.72 7.33 -10.45
N LEU A 30 -1.22 8.29 -9.65
CA LEU A 30 -1.69 8.51 -8.29
C LEU A 30 -2.77 9.60 -8.28
N ILE A 31 -3.95 9.25 -7.79
CA ILE A 31 -5.02 10.21 -7.47
C ILE A 31 -4.93 10.52 -5.96
N GLY A 32 -4.80 11.80 -5.61
CA GLY A 32 -4.57 12.19 -4.22
C GLY A 32 -4.84 13.66 -3.91
N CYS A 33 -4.56 14.05 -2.67
CA CYS A 33 -4.65 15.44 -2.24
C CYS A 33 -3.51 15.78 -1.27
N VAL A 34 -2.87 16.92 -1.49
CA VAL A 34 -1.85 17.51 -0.61
C VAL A 34 -2.22 18.95 -0.25
N GLY A 35 -1.57 19.52 0.74
CA GLY A 35 -1.73 20.92 1.09
C GLY A 35 -0.94 21.87 0.18
N ASN A 36 -1.11 23.17 0.43
CA ASN A 36 -0.28 24.24 -0.15
C ASN A 36 0.85 24.59 0.82
N ASP A 37 1.67 23.61 1.18
CA ASP A 37 2.73 23.73 2.18
C ASP A 37 4.04 23.04 1.73
N ALA A 38 5.10 23.25 2.51
CA ALA A 38 6.43 22.69 2.19
C ALA A 38 6.48 21.16 2.24
N PHE A 39 5.55 20.50 2.95
CA PHE A 39 5.50 19.04 3.00
C PHE A 39 4.95 18.43 1.72
N ALA A 40 4.15 19.19 0.94
CA ALA A 40 3.55 18.67 -0.30
C ALA A 40 4.61 18.26 -1.32
N ASP A 41 5.59 19.11 -1.58
CA ASP A 41 6.63 18.83 -2.58
C ASP A 41 7.54 17.67 -2.12
N GLU A 42 7.85 17.60 -0.82
CA GLU A 42 8.60 16.49 -0.23
C GLU A 42 7.84 15.16 -0.35
N ALA A 43 6.53 15.17 -0.08
CA ALA A 43 5.67 13.98 -0.18
C ALA A 43 5.56 13.44 -1.61
N LEU A 44 5.62 14.31 -2.62
CA LEU A 44 5.48 13.95 -4.03
C LEU A 44 6.81 13.62 -4.73
N ALA A 45 7.96 13.96 -4.13
CA ALA A 45 9.27 13.81 -4.77
C ALA A 45 9.54 12.39 -5.28
N GLY A 46 9.36 11.38 -4.43
CA GLY A 46 9.59 9.99 -4.81
C GLY A 46 8.65 9.47 -5.89
N LEU A 47 7.43 10.00 -5.98
CA LEU A 47 6.48 9.69 -7.06
C LEU A 47 6.97 10.23 -8.40
N VAL A 48 7.44 11.50 -8.41
CA VAL A 48 8.02 12.12 -9.60
C VAL A 48 9.27 11.35 -10.05
N GLU A 49 10.17 11.02 -9.13
CA GLU A 49 11.38 10.25 -9.42
C GLU A 49 11.08 8.86 -9.96
N SER A 50 9.99 8.22 -9.51
CA SER A 50 9.58 6.89 -10.00
C SER A 50 8.91 6.92 -11.37
N GLY A 51 8.58 8.11 -11.90
CA GLY A 51 7.89 8.28 -13.17
C GLY A 51 6.37 8.12 -13.08
N ALA A 52 5.79 8.05 -11.87
CA ALA A 52 4.34 7.97 -11.69
C ALA A 52 3.67 9.28 -12.15
N ALA A 53 2.57 9.16 -12.89
CA ALA A 53 1.71 10.28 -13.21
C ALA A 53 0.95 10.75 -11.96
N LEU A 54 0.79 12.07 -11.82
CA LEU A 54 0.17 12.68 -10.65
C LEU A 54 -1.15 13.38 -11.04
N ASP A 55 -2.24 12.87 -10.51
CA ASP A 55 -3.53 13.54 -10.46
C ASP A 55 -3.80 13.96 -9.00
N VAL A 56 -2.98 14.90 -8.54
CA VAL A 56 -2.94 15.32 -7.13
C VAL A 56 -3.42 16.74 -6.98
N ARG A 57 -4.59 16.89 -6.33
CA ARG A 57 -5.14 18.19 -6.00
C ARG A 57 -4.39 18.84 -4.84
N ARG A 58 -4.10 20.13 -4.94
CA ARG A 58 -3.66 20.95 -3.79
C ARG A 58 -4.86 21.61 -3.13
N GLY A 59 -5.02 21.40 -1.82
CA GLY A 59 -6.14 21.92 -1.02
C GLY A 59 -5.71 22.90 0.05
N ASP A 60 -6.70 23.48 0.76
CA ASP A 60 -6.46 24.44 1.86
C ASP A 60 -6.03 23.77 3.15
N ALA A 61 -6.37 22.50 3.35
CA ALA A 61 -5.89 21.73 4.48
C ALA A 61 -4.40 21.40 4.33
N PRO A 62 -3.62 21.35 5.43
CA PRO A 62 -2.20 21.00 5.37
C PRO A 62 -2.02 19.57 4.84
N THR A 63 -0.86 19.30 4.26
CA THR A 63 -0.47 17.95 3.85
C THR A 63 -0.55 16.98 5.03
N GLY A 64 -1.08 15.77 4.79
CA GLY A 64 -1.20 14.73 5.82
C GLY A 64 0.17 14.32 6.37
N VAL A 65 0.26 14.12 7.69
CA VAL A 65 1.49 13.73 8.39
C VAL A 65 1.21 12.57 9.33
N ALA A 66 2.10 11.59 9.34
CA ALA A 66 2.17 10.57 10.38
C ALA A 66 3.38 10.82 11.28
N LEU A 67 3.15 10.96 12.58
CA LEU A 67 4.19 11.05 13.59
C LEU A 67 4.41 9.64 14.13
N ILE A 68 5.61 9.12 13.92
CA ILE A 68 6.01 7.78 14.36
C ILE A 68 7.00 7.95 15.50
N PHE A 69 6.60 7.56 16.70
CA PHE A 69 7.46 7.54 17.87
C PHE A 69 8.03 6.14 18.03
N VAL A 70 9.36 6.06 18.09
CA VAL A 70 10.07 4.79 18.31
C VAL A 70 10.82 4.90 19.62
N ASP A 71 10.55 4.01 20.56
CA ASP A 71 11.25 3.98 21.84
C ASP A 71 12.58 3.21 21.76
N GLY A 72 13.37 3.26 22.84
CA GLY A 72 14.67 2.57 22.91
C GLY A 72 14.60 1.02 22.85
N ARG A 73 13.39 0.44 22.84
CA ARG A 73 13.13 -1.01 22.65
C ARG A 73 12.65 -1.33 21.25
N GLY A 74 12.40 -0.30 20.41
CA GLY A 74 11.85 -0.42 19.08
C GLY A 74 10.32 -0.51 19.05
N ASP A 75 9.64 -0.28 20.17
CA ASP A 75 8.18 -0.19 20.20
C ASP A 75 7.74 1.11 19.50
N THR A 76 6.71 1.01 18.68
CA THR A 76 6.23 2.11 17.83
C THR A 76 4.84 2.58 18.25
N GLU A 77 4.66 3.89 18.35
CA GLU A 77 3.37 4.56 18.45
C GLU A 77 3.19 5.49 17.25
N ILE A 78 2.04 5.42 16.58
CA ILE A 78 1.76 6.19 15.36
C ILE A 78 0.56 7.11 15.59
N VAL A 79 0.77 8.40 15.41
CA VAL A 79 -0.29 9.42 15.44
C VAL A 79 -0.44 10.00 14.04
N VAL A 80 -1.64 9.90 13.45
CA VAL A 80 -1.90 10.37 12.09
C VAL A 80 -2.74 11.63 12.11
N ALA A 81 -2.22 12.70 11.51
CA ALA A 81 -2.97 13.88 11.12
C ALA A 81 -3.30 13.77 9.63
N PRO A 82 -4.54 13.43 9.24
CA PRO A 82 -4.87 13.10 7.85
C PRO A 82 -4.75 14.31 6.90
N GLY A 83 -4.93 15.51 7.41
CA GLY A 83 -4.78 16.74 6.60
C GLY A 83 -5.58 16.69 5.30
N ALA A 84 -4.94 17.05 4.19
CA ALA A 84 -5.53 17.08 2.87
C ALA A 84 -6.07 15.73 2.38
N ASN A 85 -5.54 14.59 2.88
CA ASN A 85 -6.09 13.28 2.56
C ASN A 85 -7.57 13.14 2.94
N ALA A 86 -7.99 13.80 4.07
CA ALA A 86 -9.38 13.80 4.50
C ALA A 86 -10.30 14.64 3.60
N ALA A 87 -9.73 15.50 2.76
CA ALA A 87 -10.45 16.34 1.83
C ALA A 87 -10.59 15.73 0.42
N LEU A 88 -9.97 14.58 0.16
CA LEU A 88 -10.14 13.86 -1.11
C LEU A 88 -11.56 13.31 -1.18
N GLY A 89 -12.37 13.84 -2.07
CA GLY A 89 -13.79 13.49 -2.20
C GLY A 89 -14.09 12.57 -3.38
N PRO A 90 -15.31 12.03 -3.46
CA PRO A 90 -15.75 11.22 -4.61
C PRO A 90 -15.65 11.92 -5.97
N ALA A 91 -15.75 13.24 -6.01
CA ALA A 91 -15.64 14.03 -7.23
C ALA A 91 -14.19 14.21 -7.73
N ASP A 92 -13.21 13.94 -6.87
CA ASP A 92 -11.79 13.97 -7.23
C ASP A 92 -11.32 12.63 -7.88
N VAL A 93 -12.20 11.61 -7.91
CA VAL A 93 -11.87 10.28 -8.44
C VAL A 93 -12.30 10.21 -9.91
N GLU A 94 -11.32 10.08 -10.79
CA GLU A 94 -11.53 9.83 -12.23
C GLU A 94 -10.67 8.61 -12.64
N ILE A 95 -11.34 7.52 -13.01
CA ILE A 95 -10.72 6.23 -13.34
C ILE A 95 -11.11 5.84 -14.75
N ASP A 96 -10.11 5.57 -15.57
CA ASP A 96 -10.33 5.05 -16.91
C ASP A 96 -10.82 3.60 -16.83
N PRO A 97 -11.77 3.17 -17.69
CA PRO A 97 -12.38 1.84 -17.62
C PRO A 97 -11.39 0.67 -17.68
N GLU A 98 -10.26 0.87 -18.33
CA GLU A 98 -9.22 -0.16 -18.54
C GLU A 98 -8.22 -0.23 -17.39
N ASP A 99 -8.24 0.75 -16.48
CA ASP A 99 -7.28 0.84 -15.37
C ASP A 99 -7.54 -0.24 -14.32
N ALA A 100 -6.44 -0.77 -13.80
CA ALA A 100 -6.43 -1.48 -12.54
C ALA A 100 -6.33 -0.48 -11.39
N VAL A 101 -7.11 -0.69 -10.34
CA VAL A 101 -7.22 0.25 -9.20
C VAL A 101 -6.71 -0.41 -7.94
N LEU A 102 -5.83 0.28 -7.21
CA LEU A 102 -5.36 -0.10 -5.88
C LEU A 102 -5.70 0.99 -4.88
N CYS A 103 -6.63 0.72 -3.97
CA CYS A 103 -7.06 1.63 -2.92
C CYS A 103 -6.56 1.21 -1.53
N GLN A 104 -6.46 2.19 -0.63
CA GLN A 104 -6.15 2.02 0.80
C GLN A 104 -7.20 2.78 1.64
N MET A 105 -7.12 2.61 2.97
CA MET A 105 -8.08 3.23 3.90
C MET A 105 -7.53 4.51 4.59
N GLU A 106 -6.59 5.22 3.96
CA GLU A 106 -6.07 6.52 4.45
C GLU A 106 -6.83 7.74 3.90
N VAL A 107 -7.82 7.50 3.05
CA VAL A 107 -8.73 8.52 2.50
C VAL A 107 -10.17 8.25 2.98
N PRO A 108 -11.12 9.17 2.79
CA PRO A 108 -12.51 8.96 3.20
C PRO A 108 -13.14 7.73 2.53
N GLY A 109 -13.92 6.97 3.31
CA GLY A 109 -14.60 5.77 2.80
C GLY A 109 -15.53 6.05 1.59
N ALA A 110 -16.13 7.24 1.54
CA ALA A 110 -16.93 7.66 0.38
C ALA A 110 -16.11 7.74 -0.92
N THR A 111 -14.84 8.13 -0.82
CA THR A 111 -13.89 8.19 -1.94
C THR A 111 -13.52 6.78 -2.40
N VAL A 112 -13.22 5.88 -1.45
CA VAL A 112 -12.95 4.46 -1.76
C VAL A 112 -14.18 3.80 -2.40
N ALA A 113 -15.39 4.09 -1.92
CA ALA A 113 -16.63 3.61 -2.52
C ALA A 113 -16.85 4.16 -3.94
N ALA A 114 -16.47 5.42 -4.21
CA ALA A 114 -16.54 6.00 -5.55
C ALA A 114 -15.56 5.31 -6.50
N ALA A 115 -14.32 5.07 -6.06
CA ALA A 115 -13.33 4.33 -6.83
C ALA A 115 -13.82 2.92 -7.18
N ALA A 116 -14.37 2.21 -6.18
CA ALA A 116 -14.93 0.87 -6.39
C ALA A 116 -16.10 0.84 -7.38
N ARG A 117 -16.93 1.89 -7.43
CA ARG A 117 -18.03 1.98 -8.41
C ARG A 117 -17.56 2.30 -9.83
N GLN A 118 -16.48 3.07 -9.96
CA GLN A 118 -15.94 3.46 -11.27
C GLN A 118 -15.05 2.38 -11.87
N ALA A 119 -14.32 1.63 -11.04
CA ALA A 119 -13.42 0.57 -11.49
C ALA A 119 -14.16 -0.51 -12.29
N GLN A 120 -13.86 -0.62 -13.59
CA GLN A 120 -14.38 -1.68 -14.46
C GLN A 120 -13.35 -2.82 -14.61
N GLY A 121 -12.05 -2.51 -14.55
CA GLY A 121 -10.95 -3.45 -14.54
C GLY A 121 -10.70 -4.09 -13.17
N PHE A 122 -9.47 -4.51 -12.91
CA PHE A 122 -9.07 -5.13 -11.64
C PHE A 122 -9.13 -4.12 -10.49
N PHE A 123 -9.80 -4.47 -9.40
CA PHE A 123 -9.90 -3.64 -8.20
C PHE A 123 -9.31 -4.35 -6.99
N CYS A 124 -8.22 -3.81 -6.47
CA CYS A 124 -7.59 -4.26 -5.22
C CYS A 124 -7.85 -3.27 -4.10
N LEU A 125 -8.25 -3.77 -2.95
CA LEU A 125 -8.37 -3.01 -1.72
C LEU A 125 -7.35 -3.50 -0.69
N ASN A 126 -6.36 -2.68 -0.37
CA ASN A 126 -5.59 -2.84 0.86
C ASN A 126 -6.39 -2.24 2.01
N ALA A 127 -7.04 -3.07 2.82
CA ALA A 127 -7.93 -2.63 3.89
C ALA A 127 -7.16 -2.08 5.12
N ALA A 128 -6.07 -1.38 4.89
CA ALA A 128 -5.16 -0.78 5.87
C ALA A 128 -5.25 0.76 5.86
N PRO A 129 -5.23 1.42 7.02
CA PRO A 129 -5.31 0.84 8.37
C PRO A 129 -6.69 0.28 8.69
N ALA A 130 -6.81 -0.54 9.75
CA ALA A 130 -8.07 -1.13 10.18
C ALA A 130 -9.11 -0.05 10.50
N ARG A 131 -10.09 0.09 9.60
CA ARG A 131 -11.22 1.02 9.67
C ARG A 131 -12.46 0.37 9.10
N SER A 132 -13.62 1.00 9.28
CA SER A 132 -14.86 0.57 8.60
C SER A 132 -14.70 0.68 7.09
N VAL A 133 -14.70 -0.45 6.41
CA VAL A 133 -14.58 -0.53 4.94
C VAL A 133 -15.97 -0.42 4.32
N PRO A 134 -16.17 0.42 3.28
CA PRO A 134 -17.44 0.50 2.57
C PRO A 134 -17.85 -0.87 2.00
N PRO A 135 -19.10 -1.33 2.24
CA PRO A 135 -19.57 -2.63 1.75
C PRO A 135 -19.45 -2.79 0.23
N GLU A 136 -19.63 -1.69 -0.51
CA GLU A 136 -19.50 -1.65 -1.97
C GLU A 136 -18.07 -1.98 -2.40
N ALA A 137 -17.08 -1.39 -1.72
CA ALA A 137 -15.67 -1.63 -2.02
C ALA A 137 -15.28 -3.09 -1.74
N LEU A 138 -15.74 -3.66 -0.61
CA LEU A 138 -15.51 -5.08 -0.31
C LEU A 138 -16.15 -6.01 -1.34
N SER A 139 -17.39 -5.71 -1.75
CA SER A 139 -18.13 -6.55 -2.70
C SER A 139 -17.57 -6.44 -4.12
N ARG A 140 -16.96 -5.28 -4.48
CA ARG A 140 -16.35 -5.06 -5.79
C ARG A 140 -14.95 -5.66 -5.88
N ALA A 141 -14.25 -5.79 -4.74
CA ALA A 141 -12.84 -6.15 -4.75
C ALA A 141 -12.59 -7.53 -5.37
N ASP A 142 -11.73 -7.56 -6.39
CA ASP A 142 -11.16 -8.78 -6.94
C ASP A 142 -10.11 -9.36 -6.00
N LEU A 143 -9.41 -8.49 -5.27
CA LEU A 143 -8.44 -8.83 -4.24
C LEU A 143 -8.57 -7.89 -3.04
N VAL A 144 -8.56 -8.45 -1.84
CA VAL A 144 -8.39 -7.67 -0.59
C VAL A 144 -7.08 -8.07 0.07
N VAL A 145 -6.24 -7.09 0.41
CA VAL A 145 -4.98 -7.30 1.13
C VAL A 145 -5.16 -6.82 2.56
N VAL A 146 -4.83 -7.67 3.53
CA VAL A 146 -4.98 -7.43 4.96
C VAL A 146 -3.84 -8.06 5.76
N ASN A 147 -3.56 -7.51 6.94
CA ASN A 147 -2.85 -8.19 7.99
C ASN A 147 -3.82 -8.91 8.95
N ARG A 148 -3.31 -9.55 10.01
CA ARG A 148 -4.15 -10.30 10.97
C ARG A 148 -5.17 -9.41 11.69
N PHE A 149 -4.79 -8.18 12.05
CA PHE A 149 -5.67 -7.24 12.77
C PHE A 149 -6.80 -6.74 11.86
N GLU A 150 -6.46 -6.38 10.63
CA GLU A 150 -7.43 -5.93 9.62
C GLU A 150 -8.38 -7.07 9.23
N TRP A 151 -7.85 -8.31 9.13
CA TRP A 151 -8.65 -9.50 8.85
C TRP A 151 -9.71 -9.78 9.91
N GLU A 152 -9.42 -9.54 11.18
CA GLU A 152 -10.37 -9.73 12.28
C GLU A 152 -11.48 -8.70 12.25
N ALA A 153 -11.20 -7.49 11.78
CA ALA A 153 -12.16 -6.39 11.68
C ALA A 153 -13.04 -6.43 10.42
N LEU A 154 -12.74 -7.30 9.44
CA LEU A 154 -13.37 -7.31 8.12
C LEU A 154 -14.67 -8.14 8.08
N ASP A 155 -15.68 -7.71 7.31
CA ASP A 155 -16.82 -8.56 6.96
C ASP A 155 -16.43 -9.61 5.92
N ARG A 156 -15.94 -10.74 6.39
CA ARG A 156 -15.36 -11.85 5.60
C ARG A 156 -16.34 -12.46 4.59
N ARG A 157 -17.65 -12.31 4.79
CA ARG A 157 -18.67 -12.89 3.90
C ARG A 157 -18.73 -12.21 2.54
N ARG A 158 -18.18 -10.98 2.43
CA ARG A 158 -18.21 -10.17 1.20
C ARG A 158 -16.97 -10.33 0.35
N VAL A 159 -15.95 -11.06 0.81
CA VAL A 159 -14.62 -11.09 0.17
C VAL A 159 -14.42 -12.37 -0.60
N GLY A 160 -14.05 -12.24 -1.89
CA GLY A 160 -13.78 -13.36 -2.79
C GLY A 160 -12.37 -13.93 -2.63
N LEU A 161 -11.35 -13.11 -2.89
CA LEU A 161 -9.93 -13.43 -2.78
C LEU A 161 -9.26 -12.50 -1.78
N VAL A 162 -8.49 -13.07 -0.87
CA VAL A 162 -7.78 -12.34 0.20
C VAL A 162 -6.33 -12.72 0.22
N ALA A 163 -5.44 -11.73 0.26
CA ALA A 163 -4.06 -11.90 0.65
C ALA A 163 -3.90 -11.52 2.13
N LEU A 164 -3.68 -12.51 2.97
CA LEU A 164 -3.44 -12.32 4.40
C LEU A 164 -1.95 -12.33 4.67
N THR A 165 -1.39 -11.18 5.06
CA THR A 165 0.01 -11.06 5.44
C THR A 165 0.23 -11.54 6.88
N LEU A 166 1.33 -12.25 7.09
CA LEU A 166 1.67 -12.90 8.37
C LEU A 166 3.03 -12.40 8.91
N GLY A 167 3.49 -11.24 8.43
CA GLY A 167 4.80 -10.68 8.77
C GLY A 167 5.94 -11.61 8.35
N ALA A 168 6.86 -11.91 9.26
CA ALA A 168 7.99 -12.80 8.98
C ALA A 168 7.59 -14.25 8.58
N ALA A 169 6.33 -14.65 8.83
CA ALA A 169 5.81 -15.94 8.36
C ALA A 169 5.29 -15.91 6.90
N GLY A 170 5.43 -14.78 6.22
CA GLY A 170 5.04 -14.63 4.82
C GLY A 170 3.59 -14.26 4.62
N ALA A 171 2.91 -14.91 3.67
CA ALA A 171 1.52 -14.61 3.36
C ALA A 171 0.77 -15.84 2.82
N VAL A 172 -0.56 -15.77 2.87
CA VAL A 172 -1.45 -16.76 2.26
C VAL A 172 -2.48 -16.06 1.39
N LEU A 173 -2.84 -16.69 0.26
CA LEU A 173 -4.01 -16.33 -0.52
C LEU A 173 -5.16 -17.26 -0.14
N LEU A 174 -6.28 -16.66 0.21
CA LEU A 174 -7.52 -17.35 0.57
C LEU A 174 -8.60 -17.04 -0.47
N ARG A 175 -9.16 -18.04 -1.11
CA ARG A 175 -10.32 -17.91 -1.97
C ARG A 175 -11.54 -18.48 -1.25
N ARG A 176 -12.51 -17.62 -0.91
CA ARG A 176 -13.71 -18.00 -0.13
C ARG A 176 -13.34 -18.80 1.14
N GLY A 177 -12.32 -18.32 1.85
CA GLY A 177 -11.83 -18.92 3.11
C GLY A 177 -10.98 -20.18 2.96
N ARG A 178 -10.70 -20.66 1.72
CA ARG A 178 -9.79 -21.79 1.46
C ARG A 178 -8.45 -21.27 0.98
N GLU A 179 -7.37 -21.81 1.53
CA GLU A 179 -6.01 -21.50 1.07
C GLU A 179 -5.81 -22.02 -0.36
N VAL A 180 -5.39 -21.12 -1.25
CA VAL A 180 -5.09 -21.42 -2.67
C VAL A 180 -3.63 -21.19 -3.02
N ALA A 181 -2.89 -20.42 -2.22
CA ALA A 181 -1.45 -20.27 -2.32
C ALA A 181 -0.86 -19.84 -0.98
N ARG A 182 0.41 -20.18 -0.74
CA ARG A 182 1.21 -19.75 0.40
C ARG A 182 2.62 -19.46 -0.05
N ALA A 183 3.23 -18.38 0.49
CA ALA A 183 4.64 -18.09 0.28
C ALA A 183 5.29 -17.63 1.59
N ALA A 184 6.53 -18.04 1.78
CA ALA A 184 7.42 -17.51 2.81
C ALA A 184 8.31 -16.41 2.20
N PRO A 185 8.70 -15.37 2.96
CA PRO A 185 9.64 -14.39 2.48
C PRO A 185 11.05 -14.98 2.38
N PRO A 186 11.91 -14.47 1.50
CA PRO A 186 13.35 -14.73 1.58
C PRO A 186 13.90 -14.33 2.94
N ARG A 187 14.99 -14.98 3.37
CA ARG A 187 15.66 -14.67 4.63
C ARG A 187 16.44 -13.35 4.49
N VAL A 188 16.05 -12.36 5.27
CA VAL A 188 16.73 -11.06 5.35
C VAL A 188 16.93 -10.67 6.81
N THR A 189 17.89 -9.77 7.07
CA THR A 189 17.96 -9.09 8.37
C THR A 189 17.02 -7.90 8.32
N ALA A 190 15.91 -7.96 9.04
CA ALA A 190 14.95 -6.86 9.13
C ALA A 190 15.57 -5.70 9.93
N LEU A 191 15.49 -4.50 9.36
CA LEU A 191 15.96 -3.24 9.97
C LEU A 191 14.78 -2.33 10.29
N ASP A 192 13.84 -2.17 9.34
CA ASP A 192 12.70 -1.26 9.45
C ASP A 192 11.51 -1.85 8.68
N GLY A 193 10.40 -2.10 9.38
CA GLY A 193 9.18 -2.66 8.77
C GLY A 193 8.34 -1.65 7.98
N THR A 194 8.74 -0.37 7.97
CA THR A 194 8.03 0.69 7.26
C THR A 194 7.92 0.38 5.77
N ALA A 195 6.73 0.59 5.20
CA ALA A 195 6.42 0.31 3.80
C ALA A 195 6.58 -1.15 3.31
N ALA A 196 6.97 -2.12 4.16
CA ALA A 196 7.04 -3.52 3.76
C ALA A 196 5.69 -4.07 3.26
N GLY A 197 4.59 -3.69 3.93
CA GLY A 197 3.23 -4.01 3.50
C GLY A 197 2.84 -3.33 2.19
N ASP A 198 3.34 -2.11 1.95
CA ASP A 198 3.07 -1.36 0.72
C ASP A 198 3.82 -1.99 -0.47
N ALA A 199 5.10 -2.35 -0.28
CA ALA A 199 5.87 -3.12 -1.26
C ALA A 199 5.22 -4.46 -1.61
N PHE A 200 4.73 -5.18 -0.58
CA PHE A 200 3.98 -6.42 -0.76
C PHE A 200 2.72 -6.20 -1.61
N CYS A 201 1.89 -5.20 -1.27
CA CYS A 201 0.65 -4.91 -2.00
C CYS A 201 0.92 -4.59 -3.47
N ALA A 202 1.85 -3.69 -3.74
CA ALA A 202 2.22 -3.30 -5.10
C ALA A 202 2.74 -4.50 -5.91
N ALA A 203 3.67 -5.29 -5.36
CA ALA A 203 4.25 -6.44 -6.04
C ALA A 203 3.22 -7.54 -6.32
N LEU A 204 2.26 -7.76 -5.40
CA LEU A 204 1.18 -8.72 -5.62
C LEU A 204 0.27 -8.28 -6.76
N VAL A 205 -0.17 -7.02 -6.75
CA VAL A 205 -1.05 -6.48 -7.79
C VAL A 205 -0.36 -6.49 -9.16
N VAL A 206 0.87 -5.97 -9.26
CA VAL A 206 1.63 -5.96 -10.52
C VAL A 206 1.81 -7.37 -11.05
N SER A 207 2.20 -8.33 -10.20
CA SER A 207 2.40 -9.72 -10.62
C SER A 207 1.11 -10.40 -11.10
N LEU A 208 -0.04 -10.10 -10.49
CA LEU A 208 -1.33 -10.63 -10.95
C LEU A 208 -1.77 -10.01 -12.28
N LEU A 209 -1.50 -8.72 -12.49
CA LEU A 209 -1.75 -8.05 -13.77
C LEU A 209 -0.84 -8.58 -14.89
N GLU A 210 0.39 -9.00 -14.55
CA GLU A 210 1.29 -9.73 -15.45
C GLU A 210 0.85 -11.18 -15.71
N GLN A 211 -0.31 -11.61 -15.25
CA GLN A 211 -0.86 -12.96 -15.43
C GLN A 211 0.02 -14.07 -14.80
N ARG A 212 0.83 -13.76 -13.78
CA ARG A 212 1.59 -14.77 -13.03
C ARG A 212 0.65 -15.66 -12.23
N SER A 213 1.07 -16.89 -11.95
CA SER A 213 0.34 -17.78 -11.03
C SER A 213 0.21 -17.16 -9.63
N HIS A 214 -0.77 -17.62 -8.86
CA HIS A 214 -0.95 -17.14 -7.48
C HIS A 214 0.28 -17.38 -6.61
N GLU A 215 0.96 -18.51 -6.81
CA GLU A 215 2.17 -18.89 -6.09
C GLU A 215 3.33 -17.94 -6.42
N GLU A 216 3.56 -17.67 -7.72
CA GLU A 216 4.60 -16.74 -8.17
C GLU A 216 4.32 -15.30 -7.73
N ALA A 217 3.07 -14.84 -7.90
CA ALA A 217 2.67 -13.50 -7.48
C ALA A 217 2.87 -13.29 -5.97
N LEU A 218 2.49 -14.29 -5.17
CA LEU A 218 2.65 -14.24 -3.71
C LEU A 218 4.11 -14.31 -3.28
N ALA A 219 4.93 -15.13 -3.95
CA ALA A 219 6.37 -15.21 -3.70
C ALA A 219 7.06 -13.88 -4.00
N ARG A 220 6.76 -13.23 -5.13
CA ARG A 220 7.26 -11.90 -5.49
C ARG A 220 6.84 -10.83 -4.49
N ALA A 221 5.59 -10.88 -4.03
CA ALA A 221 5.08 -9.96 -3.03
C ALA A 221 5.81 -10.12 -1.68
N CYS A 222 6.02 -11.36 -1.23
CA CYS A 222 6.79 -11.64 -0.02
C CYS A 222 8.25 -11.19 -0.15
N ALA A 223 8.87 -11.37 -1.32
CA ALA A 223 10.23 -10.92 -1.59
C ALA A 223 10.33 -9.39 -1.56
N ALA A 224 9.41 -8.69 -2.20
CA ALA A 224 9.37 -7.22 -2.19
C ALA A 224 9.22 -6.67 -0.76
N GLY A 225 8.31 -7.23 0.03
CA GLY A 225 8.15 -6.86 1.43
C GLY A 225 9.39 -7.14 2.28
N ALA A 226 10.08 -8.26 2.03
CA ALA A 226 11.32 -8.61 2.73
C ALA A 226 12.47 -7.64 2.40
N ILE A 227 12.64 -7.29 1.12
CA ILE A 227 13.66 -6.31 0.69
C ILE A 227 13.38 -4.96 1.35
N ALA A 228 12.13 -4.48 1.32
CA ALA A 228 11.75 -3.23 1.96
C ALA A 228 12.07 -3.28 3.47
N ALA A 229 11.72 -4.35 4.17
CA ALA A 229 11.98 -4.51 5.59
C ALA A 229 13.48 -4.56 5.94
N SER A 230 14.37 -4.84 4.98
CA SER A 230 15.83 -4.87 5.18
C SER A 230 16.52 -3.52 5.03
N ARG A 231 15.78 -2.45 4.77
CA ARG A 231 16.27 -1.10 4.49
C ARG A 231 15.55 -0.07 5.36
N PRO A 232 16.19 1.03 5.74
CA PRO A 232 15.53 2.09 6.50
C PRO A 232 14.60 2.94 5.63
N GLY A 233 13.54 3.46 6.25
CA GLY A 233 12.61 4.42 5.67
C GLY A 233 11.53 3.80 4.79
N ALA A 234 10.57 4.62 4.35
CA ALA A 234 9.43 4.19 3.55
C ALA A 234 9.79 4.07 2.05
N GLN A 235 9.62 5.13 1.27
CA GLN A 235 9.89 5.09 -0.17
C GLN A 235 11.34 4.73 -0.55
N PRO A 236 12.38 5.13 0.21
CA PRO A 236 13.76 4.70 -0.09
C PRO A 236 13.96 3.19 -0.01
N SER A 237 13.21 2.47 0.84
CA SER A 237 13.34 1.02 1.03
C SER A 237 12.73 0.18 -0.10
N LEU A 238 11.82 0.76 -0.90
CA LEU A 238 11.03 0.05 -1.91
C LEU A 238 11.92 -0.52 -3.04
N PRO A 239 11.79 -1.82 -3.35
CA PRO A 239 12.63 -2.48 -4.33
C PRO A 239 12.23 -2.20 -5.79
N THR A 240 13.17 -2.46 -6.68
CA THR A 240 12.95 -2.57 -8.12
C THR A 240 12.56 -4.00 -8.52
N ALA A 241 12.02 -4.18 -9.74
CA ALA A 241 11.73 -5.51 -10.30
C ALA A 241 12.97 -6.41 -10.34
N ALA A 242 14.12 -5.86 -10.77
CA ALA A 242 15.37 -6.61 -10.85
C ALA A 242 15.86 -7.11 -9.47
N GLU A 243 15.70 -6.33 -8.42
CA GLU A 243 16.08 -6.76 -7.06
C GLU A 243 15.15 -7.86 -6.54
N VAL A 244 13.84 -7.79 -6.84
CA VAL A 244 12.89 -8.85 -6.49
C VAL A 244 13.20 -10.13 -7.25
N ASP A 245 13.52 -10.06 -8.53
CA ASP A 245 13.88 -11.22 -9.33
C ASP A 245 15.20 -11.84 -8.86
N ALA A 246 16.19 -11.02 -8.53
CA ALA A 246 17.50 -11.49 -8.05
C ALA A 246 17.41 -12.26 -6.74
N ILE A 247 16.61 -11.77 -5.76
CA ILE A 247 16.48 -12.45 -4.46
C ILE A 247 15.68 -13.75 -4.56
N LEU A 248 14.79 -13.88 -5.53
CA LEU A 248 14.03 -15.12 -5.77
C LEU A 248 14.83 -16.18 -6.52
N ALA A 249 15.87 -15.77 -7.25
CA ALA A 249 16.76 -16.67 -7.99
C ALA A 249 17.91 -17.23 -7.12
N ALA A 250 18.15 -16.67 -5.94
CA ALA A 250 19.23 -17.01 -5.01
C ALA A 250 18.86 -18.18 -4.10
#